data_5a03f2561f91cb74cef56695e9023607
#
_entry.id   5a03f2561f91cb74cef56695e9023607
#
_cell.length_a   1.000
_cell.length_b   1.000
_cell.length_c   1.000
_cell.angle_alpha   90.00
_cell.angle_beta   90.00
_cell.angle_gamma   90.00
#
_symmetry.space_group_name_H-M   'P 1'
#
loop_
_entity.id
_entity.type
_entity.pdbx_description
1 polymer ?
#
loop_
_entity_poly.entity_id
_entity_poly.type
_entity_poly.pdbx_seq_one_letter_code
_entity_poly.pdbx_strand_id
1 'polypeptide(L)'
;MRRTTDKGAENILKIPKFSETNNIPSREAMQKALEDRIGKSLTEKFSRGVVAVCGLGGLGSNIAISLARSGVGKLILVDFDRVDMGNLNRQQYKVSQLGMEKPTALFENLREIAPYVEIEVHCAKLDEANFSSILSSAQVICEAFDVPKDKSKLANFVLENLRDKVLISSSGMAGIDSANKVKTRKIAENFYICGDGVSDVDIHGTLFAPRVMLC
;
A
#
# COMPACT_ATOMS: atom_id res chain seq x y z
N MET A 1 -29.88 -10.75 31.62
CA MET A 1 -30.08 -10.17 30.28
C MET A 1 -29.23 -8.91 30.18
N ARG A 2 -27.97 -9.00 29.72
CA ARG A 2 -27.06 -7.85 29.50
C ARG A 2 -26.83 -7.77 28.01
N ARG A 3 -27.29 -6.68 27.43
CA ARG A 3 -27.07 -6.35 26.00
C ARG A 3 -25.59 -5.98 25.82
N THR A 4 -24.86 -6.76 25.05
CA THR A 4 -23.55 -6.39 24.52
C THR A 4 -23.77 -5.42 23.39
N THR A 5 -23.35 -4.19 23.58
CA THR A 5 -23.33 -3.14 22.55
C THR A 5 -22.18 -3.41 21.61
N ASP A 6 -22.55 -3.70 20.39
CA ASP A 6 -21.70 -3.71 19.20
C ASP A 6 -20.97 -2.34 19.04
N LYS A 7 -19.65 -2.39 19.09
CA LYS A 7 -18.78 -1.23 18.80
C LYS A 7 -17.77 -1.60 17.73
N GLY A 8 -18.31 -2.02 16.59
CA GLY A 8 -17.58 -2.02 15.33
C GLY A 8 -17.81 -0.70 14.60
N ALA A 9 -17.41 0.43 15.19
CA ALA A 9 -17.52 1.71 14.52
C ALA A 9 -16.30 1.91 13.59
N GLU A 10 -16.58 1.94 12.30
CA GLU A 10 -15.72 2.38 11.22
C GLU A 10 -14.98 3.68 11.59
N ASN A 11 -13.66 3.57 11.83
CA ASN A 11 -12.78 4.73 11.93
C ASN A 11 -12.43 5.21 10.50
N ILE A 12 -13.43 5.66 9.76
CA ILE A 12 -13.18 6.48 8.57
C ILE A 12 -12.72 7.85 9.06
N LEU A 13 -11.42 8.09 9.00
CA LEU A 13 -10.86 9.40 9.31
C LEU A 13 -11.53 10.47 8.42
N LYS A 14 -12.33 11.34 9.04
CA LYS A 14 -12.94 12.47 8.35
C LYS A 14 -11.83 13.37 7.82
N ILE A 15 -11.77 13.52 6.50
CA ILE A 15 -10.80 14.34 5.78
C ILE A 15 -10.89 15.79 6.28
N PRO A 16 -9.82 16.38 6.85
CA PRO A 16 -9.78 17.81 7.12
C PRO A 16 -9.91 18.57 5.79
N LYS A 17 -10.76 19.60 5.75
CA LYS A 17 -10.79 20.51 4.61
C LYS A 17 -9.43 21.23 4.54
N PHE A 18 -8.79 21.21 3.37
CA PHE A 18 -7.60 22.02 3.13
C PHE A 18 -7.94 23.50 3.35
N SER A 19 -7.07 24.22 4.06
CA SER A 19 -7.18 25.66 4.18
C SER A 19 -6.86 26.30 2.82
N GLU A 20 -7.63 27.31 2.41
CA GLU A 20 -7.55 27.99 1.11
C GLU A 20 -6.22 28.75 0.84
N THR A 21 -5.21 28.60 1.71
CA THR A 21 -3.95 29.36 1.64
C THR A 21 -2.82 28.65 0.89
N ASN A 22 -2.99 27.38 0.48
CA ASN A 22 -2.00 26.67 -0.31
C ASN A 22 -2.41 26.70 -1.79
N ASN A 23 -1.46 27.05 -2.65
CA ASN A 23 -1.59 27.11 -4.11
C ASN A 23 -1.68 25.67 -4.72
N ILE A 24 -2.66 24.89 -4.26
CA ILE A 24 -2.90 23.51 -4.73
C ILE A 24 -3.63 23.61 -6.06
N PRO A 25 -3.07 23.07 -7.16
CA PRO A 25 -3.77 23.05 -8.45
C PRO A 25 -5.11 22.33 -8.35
N SER A 26 -6.07 22.71 -9.18
CA SER A 26 -7.37 22.03 -9.21
C SER A 26 -7.24 20.56 -9.62
N ARG A 27 -8.24 19.72 -9.28
CA ARG A 27 -8.30 18.32 -9.69
C ARG A 27 -8.16 18.18 -11.22
N GLU A 28 -8.88 19.03 -11.95
CA GLU A 28 -8.91 19.05 -13.42
C GLU A 28 -7.51 19.40 -13.98
N ALA A 29 -6.81 20.38 -13.38
CA ALA A 29 -5.48 20.76 -13.80
C ALA A 29 -4.47 19.62 -13.59
N MET A 30 -4.53 18.95 -12.44
CA MET A 30 -3.66 17.79 -12.14
C MET A 30 -3.99 16.60 -13.04
N GLN A 31 -5.26 16.32 -13.27
CA GLN A 31 -5.69 15.27 -14.18
C GLN A 31 -5.23 15.54 -15.61
N LYS A 32 -5.40 16.77 -16.10
CA LYS A 32 -4.94 17.18 -17.44
C LYS A 32 -3.43 17.03 -17.60
N ALA A 33 -2.65 17.42 -16.60
CA ALA A 33 -1.21 17.24 -16.63
C ALA A 33 -0.79 15.76 -16.71
N LEU A 34 -1.55 14.87 -16.05
CA LEU A 34 -1.31 13.44 -16.12
C LEU A 34 -1.72 12.87 -17.49
N GLU A 35 -2.87 13.29 -18.04
CA GLU A 35 -3.32 12.92 -19.39
C GLU A 35 -2.31 13.31 -20.47
N ASP A 36 -1.70 14.49 -20.35
CA ASP A 36 -0.67 14.96 -21.29
C ASP A 36 0.62 14.12 -21.23
N ARG A 37 0.87 13.42 -20.11
CA ARG A 37 2.03 12.56 -19.90
C ARG A 37 1.82 11.12 -20.34
N ILE A 38 0.72 10.51 -19.94
CA ILE A 38 0.46 9.07 -20.12
C ILE A 38 -0.72 8.75 -21.03
N GLY A 39 -1.42 9.78 -21.51
CA GLY A 39 -2.59 9.67 -22.36
C GLY A 39 -3.90 9.49 -21.59
N LYS A 40 -4.98 9.99 -22.16
CA LYS A 40 -6.32 10.02 -21.55
C LYS A 40 -6.83 8.63 -21.16
N SER A 41 -6.71 7.64 -22.06
CA SER A 41 -7.23 6.29 -21.82
C SER A 41 -6.60 5.63 -20.59
N LEU A 42 -5.29 5.79 -20.39
CA LEU A 42 -4.59 5.20 -19.25
C LEU A 42 -4.92 5.97 -17.96
N THR A 43 -4.99 7.30 -18.01
CA THR A 43 -5.40 8.14 -16.88
C THR A 43 -6.81 7.77 -16.40
N GLU A 44 -7.78 7.63 -17.32
CA GLU A 44 -9.14 7.20 -16.99
C GLU A 44 -9.19 5.79 -16.40
N LYS A 45 -8.35 4.87 -16.90
CA LYS A 45 -8.25 3.52 -16.36
C LYS A 45 -7.74 3.54 -14.91
N PHE A 46 -6.67 4.28 -14.64
CA PHE A 46 -6.09 4.37 -13.30
C PHE A 46 -7.03 5.08 -12.31
N SER A 47 -7.71 6.15 -12.73
CA SER A 47 -8.63 6.90 -11.87
C SER A 47 -9.84 6.08 -11.37
N ARG A 48 -10.13 4.95 -11.99
CA ARG A 48 -11.16 3.99 -11.56
C ARG A 48 -10.59 2.84 -10.74
N GLY A 49 -9.26 2.77 -10.62
CA GLY A 49 -8.59 1.70 -9.90
C GLY A 49 -8.75 1.83 -8.38
N VAL A 50 -9.04 0.71 -7.72
CA VAL A 50 -9.07 0.55 -6.27
C VAL A 50 -8.01 -0.45 -5.88
N VAL A 51 -7.00 0.00 -5.13
CA VAL A 51 -5.85 -0.84 -4.74
C VAL A 51 -5.72 -0.89 -3.23
N ALA A 52 -5.69 -2.10 -2.67
CA ALA A 52 -5.35 -2.31 -1.27
C ALA A 52 -3.84 -2.54 -1.13
N VAL A 53 -3.23 -1.84 -0.17
CA VAL A 53 -1.81 -2.02 0.20
C VAL A 53 -1.78 -2.55 1.64
N CYS A 54 -1.44 -3.82 1.76
CA CYS A 54 -1.44 -4.58 3.01
C CYS A 54 -0.01 -4.67 3.57
N GLY A 55 0.25 -3.93 4.63
CA GLY A 55 1.58 -3.64 5.16
C GLY A 55 2.16 -2.36 4.54
N LEU A 56 2.54 -1.40 5.39
CA LEU A 56 3.04 -0.08 4.98
C LEU A 56 4.49 0.14 5.38
N GLY A 57 5.26 -0.94 5.36
CA GLY A 57 6.70 -0.93 5.56
C GLY A 57 7.47 -0.41 4.34
N GLY A 58 8.66 -0.96 4.11
CA GLY A 58 9.52 -0.58 2.99
C GLY A 58 8.84 -0.70 1.64
N LEU A 59 8.19 -1.84 1.37
CA LEU A 59 7.45 -2.05 0.13
C LEU A 59 6.19 -1.20 0.07
N GLY A 60 5.27 -1.41 1.00
CA GLY A 60 3.94 -0.82 0.90
C GLY A 60 3.92 0.69 0.92
N SER A 61 4.79 1.37 1.67
CA SER A 61 4.86 2.83 1.64
C SER A 61 5.33 3.36 0.28
N ASN A 62 6.29 2.67 -0.37
CA ASN A 62 6.74 3.03 -1.72
C ASN A 62 5.68 2.74 -2.79
N ILE A 63 5.00 1.58 -2.70
CA ILE A 63 3.89 1.22 -3.59
C ILE A 63 2.78 2.27 -3.52
N ALA A 64 2.32 2.63 -2.31
CA ALA A 64 1.24 3.59 -2.13
C ALA A 64 1.55 4.96 -2.74
N ILE A 65 2.75 5.49 -2.51
CA ILE A 65 3.20 6.75 -3.12
C ILE A 65 3.26 6.66 -4.64
N SER A 66 3.80 5.57 -5.18
CA SER A 66 3.92 5.36 -6.62
C SER A 66 2.55 5.27 -7.29
N LEU A 67 1.60 4.53 -6.70
CA LEU A 67 0.23 4.41 -7.19
C LEU A 67 -0.52 5.75 -7.14
N ALA A 68 -0.41 6.50 -6.05
CA ALA A 68 -1.03 7.81 -5.92
C ALA A 68 -0.50 8.80 -6.98
N ARG A 69 0.82 8.83 -7.20
CA ARG A 69 1.45 9.65 -8.25
C ARG A 69 1.03 9.23 -9.67
N SER A 70 0.71 7.95 -9.86
CA SER A 70 0.23 7.42 -11.13
C SER A 70 -1.26 7.72 -11.40
N GLY A 71 -1.98 8.31 -10.43
CA GLY A 71 -3.37 8.69 -10.60
C GLY A 71 -4.37 7.57 -10.31
N VAL A 72 -4.00 6.58 -9.48
CA VAL A 72 -4.96 5.56 -8.99
C VAL A 72 -6.07 6.26 -8.18
N GLY A 73 -7.32 5.87 -8.42
CA GLY A 73 -8.48 6.56 -7.86
C GLY A 73 -8.66 6.38 -6.36
N LYS A 74 -8.43 5.16 -5.85
CA LYS A 74 -8.57 4.84 -4.43
C LYS A 74 -7.46 3.94 -3.94
N LEU A 75 -6.95 4.24 -2.75
CA LEU A 75 -6.04 3.40 -1.99
C LEU A 75 -6.69 2.97 -0.67
N ILE A 76 -6.58 1.69 -0.33
CA ILE A 76 -6.93 1.13 0.97
C ILE A 76 -5.61 0.80 1.66
N LEU A 77 -5.28 1.53 2.73
CA LEU A 77 -4.03 1.42 3.45
C LEU A 77 -4.24 0.65 4.75
N VAL A 78 -3.53 -0.45 4.92
CA VAL A 78 -3.71 -1.31 6.10
C VAL A 78 -2.37 -1.65 6.73
N ASP A 79 -2.18 -1.26 7.98
CA ASP A 79 -1.05 -1.62 8.83
C ASP A 79 -1.43 -1.41 10.30
N PHE A 80 -0.74 -2.04 11.23
CA PHE A 80 -0.95 -1.86 12.67
C PHE A 80 0.28 -1.27 13.39
N ASP A 81 1.39 -1.12 12.69
CA ASP A 81 2.66 -0.65 13.22
C ASP A 81 2.70 0.88 13.36
N ARG A 82 3.71 1.33 14.12
CA ARG A 82 4.10 2.74 14.22
C ARG A 82 5.40 3.00 13.49
N VAL A 83 5.58 4.26 13.09
CA VAL A 83 6.81 4.72 12.47
C VAL A 83 7.95 4.66 13.48
N ASP A 84 9.01 3.94 13.12
CA ASP A 84 10.23 3.78 13.92
C ASP A 84 11.45 4.36 13.20
N MET A 85 12.46 4.79 13.98
CA MET A 85 13.69 5.38 13.44
C MET A 85 14.44 4.42 12.50
N GLY A 86 14.49 3.13 12.83
CA GLY A 86 15.11 2.09 12.00
C GLY A 86 14.40 1.83 10.67
N ASN A 87 13.21 2.39 10.49
CA ASN A 87 12.44 2.25 9.27
C ASN A 87 12.71 3.36 8.23
N LEU A 88 13.23 4.52 8.65
CA LEU A 88 13.36 5.71 7.83
C LEU A 88 14.35 5.55 6.66
N ASN A 89 15.24 4.57 6.72
CA ASN A 89 16.21 4.30 5.66
C ASN A 89 15.59 3.76 4.36
N ARG A 90 14.32 3.28 4.40
CA ARG A 90 13.67 2.64 3.25
C ARG A 90 12.15 2.85 3.17
N GLN A 91 11.54 3.45 4.20
CA GLN A 91 10.09 3.71 4.26
C GLN A 91 9.82 5.20 4.01
N GLN A 92 8.66 5.50 3.48
CA GLN A 92 8.28 6.85 3.03
C GLN A 92 7.68 7.70 4.17
N TYR A 93 8.39 7.77 5.30
CA TYR A 93 7.99 8.56 6.46
C TYR A 93 8.98 9.68 6.75
N LYS A 94 8.49 10.73 7.41
CA LYS A 94 9.28 11.89 7.86
C LYS A 94 9.77 11.66 9.29
N VAL A 95 10.89 12.27 9.67
CA VAL A 95 11.39 12.26 11.07
C VAL A 95 10.33 12.80 12.04
N SER A 96 9.56 13.80 11.63
CA SER A 96 8.46 14.37 12.41
C SER A 96 7.29 13.42 12.68
N GLN A 97 7.25 12.27 11.97
CA GLN A 97 6.17 11.28 12.11
C GLN A 97 6.55 10.09 13.00
N LEU A 98 7.74 10.12 13.65
CA LEU A 98 8.15 9.07 14.57
C LEU A 98 7.11 8.84 15.66
N GLY A 99 6.75 7.56 15.88
CA GLY A 99 5.72 7.14 16.83
C GLY A 99 4.27 7.22 16.32
N MET A 100 4.01 7.86 15.18
CA MET A 100 2.68 7.85 14.55
C MET A 100 2.33 6.47 14.02
N GLU A 101 1.05 6.14 13.95
CA GLU A 101 0.57 4.96 13.23
C GLU A 101 0.91 5.07 11.75
N LYS A 102 1.51 4.02 11.17
CA LYS A 102 1.96 4.05 9.76
C LYS A 102 0.85 4.43 8.78
N PRO A 103 -0.38 3.89 8.87
CA PRO A 103 -1.46 4.28 7.96
C PRO A 103 -1.79 5.77 8.04
N THR A 104 -1.85 6.33 9.26
CA THR A 104 -2.11 7.76 9.48
C THR A 104 -0.99 8.63 8.95
N ALA A 105 0.27 8.27 9.22
CA ALA A 105 1.44 9.00 8.74
C ALA A 105 1.53 9.00 7.21
N LEU A 106 1.25 7.85 6.58
CA LEU A 106 1.26 7.74 5.13
C LEU A 106 0.10 8.50 4.48
N PHE A 107 -1.08 8.48 5.10
CA PHE A 107 -2.22 9.29 4.68
C PHE A 107 -1.85 10.79 4.60
N GLU A 108 -1.19 11.34 5.62
CA GLU A 108 -0.73 12.74 5.61
C GLU A 108 0.22 13.01 4.44
N ASN A 109 1.21 12.13 4.22
CA ASN A 109 2.16 12.27 3.13
C ASN A 109 1.48 12.20 1.75
N LEU A 110 0.54 11.28 1.58
CA LEU A 110 -0.21 11.13 0.33
C LEU A 110 -1.10 12.34 0.04
N ARG A 111 -1.67 12.95 1.06
CA ARG A 111 -2.47 14.19 0.91
C ARG A 111 -1.64 15.36 0.36
N GLU A 112 -0.37 15.44 0.71
CA GLU A 112 0.55 16.44 0.16
C GLU A 112 1.00 16.12 -1.28
N ILE A 113 1.10 14.83 -1.64
CA ILE A 113 1.60 14.34 -2.93
C ILE A 113 0.50 14.28 -4.00
N ALA A 114 -0.67 13.76 -3.62
CA ALA A 114 -1.81 13.48 -4.49
C ALA A 114 -3.12 13.82 -3.76
N PRO A 115 -3.46 15.12 -3.63
CA PRO A 115 -4.54 15.59 -2.76
C PRO A 115 -5.92 15.07 -3.14
N TYR A 116 -6.11 14.55 -4.35
CA TYR A 116 -7.38 14.12 -4.89
C TYR A 116 -7.58 12.60 -4.95
N VAL A 117 -6.58 11.81 -4.54
CA VAL A 117 -6.76 10.36 -4.39
C VAL A 117 -7.69 10.08 -3.20
N GLU A 118 -8.61 9.15 -3.37
CA GLU A 118 -9.41 8.66 -2.24
C GLU A 118 -8.54 7.70 -1.40
N ILE A 119 -8.54 7.90 -0.08
CA ILE A 119 -7.73 7.09 0.81
C ILE A 119 -8.60 6.58 1.95
N GLU A 120 -8.67 5.27 2.07
CA GLU A 120 -9.27 4.55 3.18
C GLU A 120 -8.15 4.02 4.09
N VAL A 121 -8.25 4.23 5.40
CA VAL A 121 -7.19 3.95 6.37
C VAL A 121 -7.66 2.95 7.42
N HIS A 122 -6.90 1.87 7.60
CA HIS A 122 -7.14 0.85 8.62
C HIS A 122 -5.88 0.68 9.49
N CYS A 123 -5.93 1.20 10.71
CA CYS A 123 -4.91 0.97 11.74
C CYS A 123 -5.22 -0.35 12.46
N ALA A 124 -5.07 -1.47 11.76
CA ALA A 124 -5.45 -2.79 12.25
C ALA A 124 -4.54 -3.88 11.70
N LYS A 125 -4.34 -4.93 12.49
CA LYS A 125 -3.73 -6.16 11.98
C LYS A 125 -4.75 -6.88 11.08
N LEU A 126 -4.33 -7.17 9.85
CA LEU A 126 -5.12 -8.00 8.92
C LEU A 126 -5.08 -9.46 9.34
N ASP A 127 -6.27 -10.05 9.46
CA ASP A 127 -6.46 -11.47 9.75
C ASP A 127 -7.76 -11.99 9.11
N GLU A 128 -8.06 -13.26 9.34
CA GLU A 128 -9.22 -13.95 8.76
C GLU A 128 -10.58 -13.32 9.14
N ALA A 129 -10.64 -12.60 10.28
CA ALA A 129 -11.87 -11.96 10.73
C ALA A 129 -12.19 -10.67 9.94
N ASN A 130 -11.18 -10.01 9.35
CA ASN A 130 -11.34 -8.73 8.68
C ASN A 130 -10.91 -8.69 7.21
N PHE A 131 -10.25 -9.74 6.68
CA PHE A 131 -9.85 -9.76 5.27
C PHE A 131 -11.00 -9.41 4.31
N SER A 132 -12.14 -10.06 4.47
CA SER A 132 -13.28 -9.88 3.57
C SER A 132 -13.84 -8.46 3.63
N SER A 133 -14.03 -7.92 4.83
CA SER A 133 -14.61 -6.57 5.01
C SER A 133 -13.71 -5.47 4.47
N ILE A 134 -12.38 -5.61 4.61
CA ILE A 134 -11.42 -4.58 4.19
C ILE A 134 -11.08 -4.70 2.69
N LEU A 135 -10.95 -5.94 2.17
CA LEU A 135 -10.37 -6.16 0.85
C LEU A 135 -11.38 -6.35 -0.28
N SER A 136 -12.67 -6.57 0.03
CA SER A 136 -13.69 -6.90 -0.97
C SER A 136 -13.87 -5.84 -2.06
N SER A 137 -13.69 -4.56 -1.75
CA SER A 137 -13.81 -3.47 -2.71
C SER A 137 -12.57 -3.25 -3.60
N ALA A 138 -11.41 -3.82 -3.22
CA ALA A 138 -10.19 -3.71 -4.00
C ALA A 138 -10.26 -4.52 -5.30
N GLN A 139 -9.66 -4.02 -6.36
CA GLN A 139 -9.43 -4.75 -7.62
C GLN A 139 -8.04 -5.40 -7.62
N VAL A 140 -7.09 -4.75 -6.98
CA VAL A 140 -5.71 -5.23 -6.83
C VAL A 140 -5.35 -5.20 -5.35
N ILE A 141 -4.72 -6.26 -4.88
CA ILE A 141 -4.24 -6.41 -3.50
C ILE A 141 -2.73 -6.56 -3.56
N CYS A 142 -2.01 -5.58 -3.00
CA CYS A 142 -0.57 -5.61 -2.83
C CYS A 142 -0.25 -6.14 -1.43
N GLU A 143 0.26 -7.35 -1.35
CA GLU A 143 0.75 -7.97 -0.12
C GLU A 143 2.20 -7.52 0.11
N ALA A 144 2.44 -6.76 1.17
CA ALA A 144 3.72 -6.14 1.50
C ALA A 144 4.17 -6.41 2.97
N PHE A 145 3.74 -7.51 3.55
CA PHE A 145 4.15 -7.94 4.89
C PHE A 145 5.62 -8.42 4.90
N ASP A 146 6.22 -8.41 6.06
CA ASP A 146 7.56 -8.96 6.31
C ASP A 146 7.52 -10.36 6.95
N VAL A 147 6.41 -10.73 7.62
CA VAL A 147 6.26 -12.03 8.28
C VAL A 147 5.75 -13.09 7.30
N PRO A 148 6.53 -14.16 7.00
CA PRO A 148 6.13 -15.18 6.02
C PRO A 148 4.79 -15.84 6.29
N LYS A 149 4.45 -16.07 7.57
CA LYS A 149 3.18 -16.66 7.98
C LYS A 149 1.99 -15.77 7.62
N ASP A 150 2.09 -14.45 7.84
CA ASP A 150 1.02 -13.51 7.55
C ASP A 150 0.87 -13.30 6.03
N LYS A 151 2.00 -13.29 5.27
CA LYS A 151 2.00 -13.34 3.79
C LYS A 151 1.21 -14.52 3.27
N SER A 152 1.52 -15.73 3.75
CA SER A 152 0.86 -16.95 3.32
C SER A 152 -0.64 -16.96 3.64
N LYS A 153 -1.04 -16.46 4.80
CA LYS A 153 -2.46 -16.37 5.19
C LYS A 153 -3.24 -15.46 4.26
N LEU A 154 -2.72 -14.26 4.00
CA LEU A 154 -3.38 -13.31 3.09
C LEU A 154 -3.44 -13.87 1.67
N ALA A 155 -2.34 -14.43 1.17
CA ALA A 155 -2.30 -15.00 -0.18
C ALA A 155 -3.31 -16.14 -0.35
N ASN A 156 -3.35 -17.08 0.59
CA ASN A 156 -4.32 -18.18 0.54
C ASN A 156 -5.76 -17.66 0.58
N PHE A 157 -6.06 -16.73 1.49
CA PHE A 157 -7.40 -16.15 1.58
C PHE A 157 -7.84 -15.50 0.25
N VAL A 158 -6.97 -14.68 -0.36
CA VAL A 158 -7.29 -14.01 -1.64
C VAL A 158 -7.50 -15.02 -2.75
N LEU A 159 -6.60 -16.01 -2.88
CA LEU A 159 -6.69 -17.02 -3.93
C LEU A 159 -7.90 -17.95 -3.80
N GLU A 160 -8.39 -18.18 -2.59
CA GLU A 160 -9.54 -19.02 -2.32
C GLU A 160 -10.88 -18.26 -2.40
N ASN A 161 -10.94 -17.05 -1.84
CA ASN A 161 -12.19 -16.33 -1.58
C ASN A 161 -12.40 -15.08 -2.45
N LEU A 162 -11.33 -14.51 -3.05
CA LEU A 162 -11.37 -13.29 -3.85
C LEU A 162 -10.72 -13.51 -5.23
N ARG A 163 -11.13 -14.56 -5.93
CA ARG A 163 -10.52 -15.06 -7.17
C ARG A 163 -10.55 -14.09 -8.35
N ASP A 164 -11.46 -13.12 -8.31
CA ASP A 164 -11.59 -12.04 -9.30
C ASP A 164 -10.58 -10.91 -9.09
N LYS A 165 -9.88 -10.88 -7.96
CA LYS A 165 -8.88 -9.86 -7.62
C LYS A 165 -7.48 -10.25 -8.11
N VAL A 166 -6.69 -9.24 -8.43
CA VAL A 166 -5.27 -9.44 -8.72
C VAL A 166 -4.48 -9.36 -7.41
N LEU A 167 -3.72 -10.40 -7.12
CA LEU A 167 -2.79 -10.44 -5.99
C LEU A 167 -1.36 -10.20 -6.49
N ILE A 168 -0.68 -9.23 -5.88
CA ILE A 168 0.75 -8.97 -6.08
C ILE A 168 1.43 -9.13 -4.73
N SER A 169 2.35 -10.09 -4.64
CA SER A 169 3.13 -10.39 -3.42
C SER A 169 4.62 -10.21 -3.67
N SER A 170 5.41 -10.31 -2.63
CA SER A 170 6.86 -10.15 -2.71
C SER A 170 7.61 -11.29 -2.04
N SER A 171 8.77 -11.66 -2.60
CA SER A 171 9.65 -12.67 -2.04
C SER A 171 11.10 -12.46 -2.48
N GLY A 172 12.03 -12.34 -1.51
CA GLY A 172 13.44 -12.20 -1.79
C GLY A 172 13.86 -10.80 -2.21
N MET A 173 14.11 -9.93 -1.22
CA MET A 173 14.66 -8.59 -1.43
C MET A 173 15.65 -8.16 -0.36
N ALA A 174 16.03 -9.08 0.52
CA ALA A 174 17.01 -8.83 1.58
C ALA A 174 18.44 -8.65 1.04
N GLY A 175 19.29 -8.05 1.86
CA GLY A 175 20.72 -7.87 1.57
C GLY A 175 21.02 -6.72 0.62
N ILE A 176 22.29 -6.65 0.23
CA ILE A 176 22.89 -5.58 -0.57
C ILE A 176 23.25 -6.01 -2.00
N ASP A 177 22.81 -7.19 -2.41
CA ASP A 177 23.07 -7.70 -3.75
C ASP A 177 22.39 -6.82 -4.84
N SER A 178 22.75 -7.10 -6.09
CA SER A 178 22.23 -6.31 -7.22
C SER A 178 20.70 -6.25 -7.26
N ALA A 179 20.16 -5.06 -7.32
CA ALA A 179 18.74 -4.83 -7.48
C ALA A 179 18.20 -5.38 -8.82
N ASN A 180 19.05 -5.55 -9.83
CA ASN A 180 18.69 -6.16 -11.12
C ASN A 180 18.30 -7.64 -11.02
N LYS A 181 18.54 -8.31 -9.89
CA LYS A 181 18.07 -9.67 -9.63
C LYS A 181 16.59 -9.73 -9.25
N VAL A 182 16.00 -8.61 -8.80
CA VAL A 182 14.57 -8.49 -8.48
C VAL A 182 13.77 -8.55 -9.78
N LYS A 183 12.83 -9.50 -9.87
CA LYS A 183 12.00 -9.71 -11.06
C LYS A 183 10.56 -9.99 -10.66
N THR A 184 9.62 -9.46 -11.44
CA THR A 184 8.22 -9.85 -11.34
C THR A 184 7.94 -11.10 -12.15
N ARG A 185 7.31 -12.09 -11.51
CA ARG A 185 6.92 -13.37 -12.12
C ARG A 185 5.42 -13.56 -12.00
N LYS A 186 4.75 -13.93 -13.09
CA LYS A 186 3.37 -14.37 -13.05
C LYS A 186 3.33 -15.83 -12.59
N ILE A 187 2.67 -16.09 -11.48
CA ILE A 187 2.58 -17.43 -10.85
C ILE A 187 1.29 -18.15 -11.27
N ALA A 188 0.18 -17.39 -11.35
CA ALA A 188 -1.12 -17.86 -11.82
C ALA A 188 -1.84 -16.75 -12.57
N GLU A 189 -3.09 -16.95 -12.99
CA GLU A 189 -3.84 -16.00 -13.82
C GLU A 189 -3.86 -14.58 -13.22
N ASN A 190 -4.17 -14.49 -11.94
CA ASN A 190 -4.27 -13.23 -11.19
C ASN A 190 -3.26 -13.13 -10.04
N PHE A 191 -2.17 -13.91 -10.08
CA PHE A 191 -1.17 -13.92 -9.01
C PHE A 191 0.23 -13.64 -9.55
N TYR A 192 0.87 -12.63 -8.97
CA TYR A 192 2.22 -12.19 -9.31
C TYR A 192 3.10 -12.14 -8.05
N ILE A 193 4.39 -12.49 -8.21
CA ILE A 193 5.39 -12.35 -7.15
C ILE A 193 6.56 -11.52 -7.68
N CYS A 194 6.94 -10.48 -6.92
CA CYS A 194 8.12 -9.65 -7.16
C CYS A 194 9.23 -10.00 -6.17
N GLY A 195 10.47 -10.05 -6.64
CA GLY A 195 11.64 -10.37 -5.82
C GLY A 195 12.62 -11.31 -6.54
N ASP A 196 13.73 -11.65 -5.90
CA ASP A 196 14.70 -12.64 -6.45
C ASP A 196 14.32 -14.08 -6.08
N GLY A 197 13.42 -14.26 -5.10
CA GLY A 197 12.92 -15.57 -4.66
C GLY A 197 13.87 -16.38 -3.79
N VAL A 198 15.04 -15.83 -3.43
CA VAL A 198 16.10 -16.58 -2.71
C VAL A 198 16.67 -15.80 -1.52
N SER A 199 16.67 -14.47 -1.53
CA SER A 199 17.26 -13.70 -0.44
C SER A 199 16.34 -13.64 0.77
N ASP A 200 16.92 -13.89 1.94
CA ASP A 200 16.26 -13.95 3.23
C ASP A 200 16.95 -13.01 4.22
N VAL A 201 16.19 -12.36 5.09
CA VAL A 201 16.71 -11.38 6.07
C VAL A 201 17.64 -12.07 7.08
N ASP A 202 17.32 -13.28 7.49
CA ASP A 202 18.12 -14.03 8.47
C ASP A 202 19.50 -14.48 7.91
N ILE A 203 19.60 -14.62 6.58
CA ILE A 203 20.81 -15.08 5.90
C ILE A 203 21.59 -13.90 5.29
N HIS A 204 20.91 -12.98 4.64
CA HIS A 204 21.51 -11.92 3.82
C HIS A 204 21.51 -10.55 4.51
N GLY A 205 21.02 -10.48 5.76
CA GLY A 205 20.92 -9.25 6.53
C GLY A 205 19.74 -8.37 6.10
N THR A 206 19.80 -7.11 6.47
CA THR A 206 18.69 -6.16 6.44
C THR A 206 18.12 -5.90 5.06
N LEU A 207 16.91 -5.34 5.04
CA LEU A 207 16.30 -4.73 3.85
C LEU A 207 16.97 -3.40 3.51
N PHE A 208 17.33 -3.19 2.25
CA PHE A 208 18.01 -2.01 1.78
C PHE A 208 17.22 -1.29 0.68
N ALA A 209 17.20 0.06 0.71
CA ALA A 209 16.32 0.86 -0.12
C ALA A 209 16.36 0.52 -1.63
N PRO A 210 17.51 0.39 -2.31
CA PRO A 210 17.54 0.11 -3.75
C PRO A 210 16.79 -1.15 -4.18
N ARG A 211 16.87 -2.22 -3.38
CA ARG A 211 16.18 -3.48 -3.69
C ARG A 211 14.69 -3.40 -3.38
N VAL A 212 14.36 -2.76 -2.25
CA VAL A 212 12.97 -2.56 -1.81
C VAL A 212 12.20 -1.66 -2.79
N MET A 213 12.84 -0.61 -3.31
CA MET A 213 12.19 0.33 -4.24
C MET A 213 12.00 -0.25 -5.65
N LEU A 214 12.78 -1.27 -6.05
CA LEU A 214 12.63 -1.92 -7.35
C LEU A 214 11.64 -3.10 -7.31
N CYS A 215 11.36 -3.63 -6.15
CA CYS A 215 10.36 -4.67 -5.97
C CYS A 215 8.95 -4.11 -6.04
#